data_6900100c24d4e946ec877e1d8f6b1a39
#
_entry.id   6900100c24d4e946ec877e1d8f6b1a39
#
_cell.length_a   1.000
_cell.length_b   1.000
_cell.length_c   1.000
_cell.angle_alpha   90.00
_cell.angle_beta   90.00
_cell.angle_gamma   90.00
#
_symmetry.space_group_name_H-M   'P 1'
#
loop_
_entity.id
_entity.type
_entity.pdbx_description
1 polymer ?
#
loop_
_entity_poly.entity_id
_entity_poly.type
_entity_poly.pdbx_seq_one_letter_code
_entity_poly.pdbx_strand_id
1 'polypeptide(L)'
;MGSSNAHVIQSRQDIINFVNSNPVTSKSWKIILVALGGIFVDAYDFTSLGIGADQLKEQFNLSPAGLGSLTAIMAFGALLGATVGGYYTDKFGRNKMFLIDLFFMVFAALGAALATDLVWLFIFRFLMGVGVGLDVPVALSFIAEFSNLK
;
A
#
# COMPACT_ATOMS: atom_id res chain seq x y z
N MET A 1 8.00 32.83 27.21
CA MET A 1 9.01 32.96 26.12
C MET A 1 9.84 31.67 26.16
N GLY A 2 9.42 30.65 25.41
CA GLY A 2 10.14 29.38 25.28
C GLY A 2 11.05 29.47 24.07
N SER A 3 12.35 29.45 24.28
CA SER A 3 13.34 29.35 23.22
C SER A 3 13.21 27.99 22.54
N SER A 4 12.67 27.98 21.35
CA SER A 4 12.78 26.85 20.45
C SER A 4 14.25 26.67 20.10
N ASN A 5 14.92 25.72 20.75
CA ASN A 5 16.25 25.27 20.35
C ASN A 5 16.11 24.56 19.00
N ALA A 6 16.16 25.33 17.91
CA ALA A 6 16.32 24.78 16.58
C ALA A 6 17.70 24.09 16.55
N HIS A 7 17.71 22.76 16.61
CA HIS A 7 18.92 21.97 16.38
C HIS A 7 19.37 22.21 14.93
N VAL A 8 20.42 22.99 14.76
CA VAL A 8 21.02 23.23 13.43
C VAL A 8 21.80 21.98 13.05
N ILE A 9 21.23 21.19 12.14
CA ILE A 9 21.87 20.01 11.58
C ILE A 9 22.93 20.46 10.59
N GLN A 10 24.20 20.29 10.93
CA GLN A 10 25.34 20.69 10.09
C GLN A 10 26.13 19.50 9.54
N SER A 11 25.91 18.31 10.06
CA SER A 11 26.65 17.12 9.68
C SER A 11 25.75 15.88 9.60
N ARG A 12 26.17 14.90 8.79
CA ARG A 12 25.51 13.58 8.74
C ARG A 12 25.45 12.92 10.13
N GLN A 13 26.47 13.15 10.96
CA GLN A 13 26.54 12.58 12.30
C GLN A 13 25.48 13.21 13.23
N ASP A 14 25.14 14.48 13.03
CA ASP A 14 24.11 15.16 13.82
C ASP A 14 22.73 14.59 13.51
N ILE A 15 22.47 14.22 12.24
CA ILE A 15 21.23 13.52 11.84
C ILE A 15 21.15 12.17 12.53
N ILE A 16 22.21 11.36 12.49
CA ILE A 16 22.28 10.04 13.13
C ILE A 16 22.04 10.16 14.64
N ASN A 17 22.71 11.11 15.29
CA ASN A 17 22.55 11.34 16.71
C ASN A 17 21.14 11.82 17.07
N PHE A 18 20.54 12.71 16.27
CA PHE A 18 19.18 13.17 16.49
C PHE A 18 18.15 12.04 16.33
N VAL A 19 18.30 11.20 15.31
CA VAL A 19 17.41 10.05 15.09
C VAL A 19 17.57 9.01 16.21
N ASN A 20 18.79 8.72 16.63
CA ASN A 20 19.07 7.74 17.70
C ASN A 20 18.71 8.24 19.11
N SER A 21 18.73 9.57 19.35
CA SER A 21 18.32 10.15 20.62
C SER A 21 16.79 10.22 20.82
N ASN A 22 16.03 10.06 19.73
CA ASN A 22 14.57 9.96 19.77
C ASN A 22 14.14 8.49 19.67
N PRO A 23 13.99 7.76 20.78
CA PRO A 23 13.64 6.35 20.76
C PRO A 23 12.26 6.18 20.10
N VAL A 24 12.08 5.05 19.40
CA VAL A 24 10.80 4.66 18.80
C VAL A 24 9.72 4.67 19.87
N THR A 25 8.85 5.66 19.82
CA THR A 25 7.76 5.82 20.78
C THR A 25 6.70 4.74 20.53
N SER A 26 5.92 4.39 21.55
CA SER A 26 4.77 3.47 21.40
C SER A 26 3.83 3.85 20.23
N LYS A 27 3.75 5.14 19.90
CA LYS A 27 3.00 5.67 18.75
C LYS A 27 3.64 5.27 17.42
N SER A 28 4.97 5.32 17.33
CA SER A 28 5.72 4.93 16.12
C SER A 28 5.57 3.43 15.84
N TRP A 29 5.60 2.60 16.87
CA TRP A 29 5.41 1.15 16.73
C TRP A 29 4.02 0.80 16.18
N LYS A 30 2.98 1.52 16.62
CA LYS A 30 1.62 1.35 16.06
C LYS A 30 1.56 1.68 14.58
N ILE A 31 2.24 2.73 14.15
CA ILE A 31 2.30 3.12 12.72
C ILE A 31 2.99 2.04 11.90
N ILE A 32 4.12 1.51 12.38
CA ILE A 32 4.84 0.41 11.73
C ILE A 32 3.95 -0.83 11.62
N LEU A 33 3.23 -1.20 12.68
CA LEU A 33 2.32 -2.34 12.65
C LEU A 33 1.18 -2.16 11.63
N VAL A 34 0.64 -0.97 11.53
CA VAL A 34 -0.42 -0.66 10.55
C VAL A 34 0.13 -0.73 9.13
N ALA A 35 1.32 -0.18 8.87
CA ALA A 35 1.97 -0.25 7.56
C ALA A 35 2.29 -1.70 7.15
N LEU A 36 2.80 -2.52 8.09
CA LEU A 36 3.03 -3.95 7.84
C LEU A 36 1.72 -4.71 7.61
N GLY A 37 0.64 -4.29 8.30
CA GLY A 37 -0.70 -4.84 8.10
C GLY A 37 -1.22 -4.59 6.68
N GLY A 38 -0.98 -3.40 6.10
CA GLY A 38 -1.30 -3.08 4.70
C GLY A 38 -0.59 -4.06 3.75
N ILE A 39 0.72 -4.17 3.85
CA ILE A 39 1.52 -5.11 3.03
C ILE A 39 1.01 -6.56 3.17
N PHE A 40 0.61 -6.97 4.37
CA PHE A 40 0.05 -8.31 4.59
C PHE A 40 -1.28 -8.51 3.86
N VAL A 41 -2.17 -7.51 3.89
CA VAL A 41 -3.45 -7.54 3.16
C VAL A 41 -3.22 -7.63 1.65
N ASP A 42 -2.28 -6.86 1.11
CA ASP A 42 -1.91 -6.92 -0.31
C ASP A 42 -1.42 -8.31 -0.73
N ALA A 43 -0.52 -8.90 0.08
CA ALA A 43 -0.04 -10.26 -0.15
C ALA A 43 -1.18 -11.30 -0.07
N TYR A 44 -2.13 -11.11 0.83
CA TYR A 44 -3.33 -11.94 0.95
C TYR A 44 -4.20 -11.83 -0.31
N ASP A 45 -4.41 -10.64 -0.86
CA ASP A 45 -5.22 -10.43 -2.06
C ASP A 45 -4.63 -11.14 -3.29
N PHE A 46 -3.31 -11.09 -3.47
CA PHE A 46 -2.65 -11.87 -4.52
C PHE A 46 -2.80 -13.37 -4.32
N THR A 47 -2.64 -13.85 -3.09
CA THR A 47 -2.72 -15.28 -2.76
C THR A 47 -4.15 -15.81 -2.86
N SER A 48 -5.14 -15.01 -2.44
CA SER A 48 -6.56 -15.39 -2.48
C SER A 48 -7.07 -15.66 -3.89
N LEU A 49 -6.54 -14.95 -4.89
CA LEU A 49 -6.84 -15.22 -6.30
C LEU A 49 -6.40 -16.63 -6.71
N GLY A 50 -5.21 -17.06 -6.24
CA GLY A 50 -4.71 -18.42 -6.50
C GLY A 50 -5.59 -19.50 -5.86
N ILE A 51 -6.00 -19.29 -4.61
CA ILE A 51 -6.85 -20.22 -3.86
C ILE A 51 -8.25 -20.29 -4.49
N GLY A 52 -8.83 -19.14 -4.87
CA GLY A 52 -10.15 -19.03 -5.49
C GLY A 52 -10.17 -19.27 -7.00
N ALA A 53 -9.05 -19.64 -7.61
CA ALA A 53 -8.90 -19.76 -9.06
C ALA A 53 -9.91 -20.73 -9.68
N ASP A 54 -10.11 -21.90 -9.06
CA ASP A 54 -11.03 -22.92 -9.60
C ASP A 54 -12.49 -22.48 -9.49
N GLN A 55 -12.87 -21.81 -8.40
CA GLN A 55 -14.20 -21.24 -8.22
C GLN A 55 -14.48 -20.12 -9.25
N LEU A 56 -13.49 -19.25 -9.52
CA LEU A 56 -13.61 -18.21 -10.54
C LEU A 56 -13.71 -18.79 -11.96
N LYS A 57 -13.00 -19.89 -12.25
CA LYS A 57 -13.13 -20.62 -13.53
C LYS A 57 -14.55 -21.13 -13.72
N GLU A 58 -15.11 -21.76 -12.71
CA GLU A 58 -16.47 -22.31 -12.79
C GLU A 58 -17.52 -21.20 -12.91
N GLN A 59 -17.44 -20.17 -12.05
CA GLN A 59 -18.42 -19.10 -12.01
C GLN A 59 -18.47 -18.25 -13.28
N PHE A 60 -17.29 -17.91 -13.84
CA PHE A 60 -17.17 -17.05 -15.02
C PHE A 60 -16.77 -17.79 -16.29
N ASN A 61 -16.73 -19.12 -16.26
CA ASN A 61 -16.34 -19.97 -17.38
C ASN A 61 -14.97 -19.59 -17.98
N LEU A 62 -13.99 -19.31 -17.09
CA LEU A 62 -12.68 -18.79 -17.48
C LEU A 62 -11.74 -19.90 -17.95
N SER A 63 -11.05 -19.63 -19.07
CA SER A 63 -9.88 -20.40 -19.46
C SER A 63 -8.67 -20.11 -18.54
N PRO A 64 -7.65 -21.00 -18.51
CA PRO A 64 -6.41 -20.70 -17.78
C PRO A 64 -5.77 -19.36 -18.19
N ALA A 65 -5.88 -18.99 -19.46
CA ALA A 65 -5.42 -17.68 -19.97
C ALA A 65 -6.26 -16.52 -19.39
N GLY A 66 -7.57 -16.74 -19.19
CA GLY A 66 -8.45 -15.76 -18.55
C GLY A 66 -8.08 -15.47 -17.10
N LEU A 67 -7.70 -16.49 -16.34
CA LEU A 67 -7.16 -16.30 -14.98
C LEU A 67 -5.82 -15.56 -14.98
N GLY A 68 -4.93 -15.90 -15.90
CA GLY A 68 -3.67 -15.19 -16.07
C GLY A 68 -3.89 -13.71 -16.37
N SER A 69 -4.89 -13.38 -17.18
CA SER A 69 -5.23 -11.98 -17.50
C SER A 69 -5.79 -11.21 -16.30
N LEU A 70 -6.55 -11.86 -15.40
CA LEU A 70 -6.98 -11.24 -14.13
C LEU A 70 -5.81 -10.89 -13.21
N THR A 71 -4.81 -11.75 -13.14
CA THR A 71 -3.59 -11.46 -12.39
C THR A 71 -2.77 -10.35 -13.07
N ALA A 72 -2.64 -10.40 -14.39
CA ALA A 72 -1.90 -9.42 -15.16
C ALA A 72 -2.52 -8.01 -15.08
N ILE A 73 -3.85 -7.89 -15.12
CA ILE A 73 -4.51 -6.58 -15.01
C ILE A 73 -4.33 -5.96 -13.62
N MET A 74 -4.33 -6.78 -12.57
CA MET A 74 -4.02 -6.33 -11.21
C MET A 74 -2.56 -5.85 -11.10
N ALA A 75 -1.60 -6.59 -11.64
CA ALA A 75 -0.19 -6.20 -11.66
C ALA A 75 0.03 -4.91 -12.47
N PHE A 76 -0.67 -4.73 -13.58
CA PHE A 76 -0.65 -3.51 -14.36
C PHE A 76 -1.23 -2.31 -13.57
N GLY A 77 -2.32 -2.53 -12.85
CA GLY A 77 -2.87 -1.55 -11.90
C GLY A 77 -1.85 -1.14 -10.84
N ALA A 78 -1.14 -2.11 -10.24
CA ALA A 78 -0.11 -1.85 -9.23
C ALA A 78 1.06 -1.03 -9.76
N LEU A 79 1.49 -1.28 -11.00
CA LEU A 79 2.52 -0.47 -11.66
C LEU A 79 2.09 1.00 -11.80
N LEU A 80 0.85 1.24 -12.24
CA LEU A 80 0.30 2.59 -12.35
C LEU A 80 0.12 3.23 -10.97
N GLY A 81 -0.40 2.49 -10.01
CA GLY A 81 -0.57 2.96 -8.63
C GLY A 81 0.75 3.37 -7.98
N ALA A 82 1.80 2.59 -8.13
CA ALA A 82 3.11 2.90 -7.58
C ALA A 82 3.73 4.16 -8.19
N THR A 83 3.59 4.36 -9.50
CA THR A 83 4.11 5.55 -10.18
C THR A 83 3.36 6.82 -9.78
N VAL A 84 2.04 6.75 -9.70
CA VAL A 84 1.16 7.86 -9.33
C VAL A 84 1.23 8.10 -7.81
N GLY A 85 1.27 7.04 -7.02
CA GLY A 85 1.29 7.07 -5.56
C GLY A 85 2.48 7.80 -4.97
N GLY A 86 3.68 7.59 -5.52
CA GLY A 86 4.87 8.32 -5.10
C GLY A 86 4.68 9.83 -5.21
N TYR A 87 4.25 10.31 -6.37
CA TYR A 87 4.02 11.74 -6.62
C TYR A 87 2.96 12.35 -5.69
N TYR A 88 1.83 11.68 -5.52
CA TYR A 88 0.75 12.20 -4.69
C TYR A 88 1.05 12.10 -3.19
N THR A 89 1.83 11.10 -2.76
CA THR A 89 2.28 10.97 -1.37
C THR A 89 3.15 12.15 -0.96
N ASP A 90 4.04 12.59 -1.84
CA ASP A 90 4.88 13.77 -1.60
C ASP A 90 4.08 15.07 -1.57
N LYS A 91 3.02 15.18 -2.38
CA LYS A 91 2.20 16.39 -2.51
C LYS A 91 1.17 16.55 -1.39
N PHE A 92 0.46 15.50 -1.03
CA PHE A 92 -0.67 15.55 -0.08
C PHE A 92 -0.28 15.12 1.34
N GLY A 93 0.89 14.53 1.48
CA GLY A 93 1.39 14.01 2.75
C GLY A 93 0.94 12.57 3.01
N ARG A 94 1.82 11.81 3.62
CA ARG A 94 1.73 10.35 3.82
C ARG A 94 0.47 9.91 4.56
N ASN A 95 0.09 10.62 5.65
CA ASN A 95 -1.08 10.24 6.46
C ASN A 95 -2.39 10.32 5.67
N LYS A 96 -2.54 11.33 4.81
CA LYS A 96 -3.75 11.49 4.00
C LYS A 96 -3.80 10.43 2.89
N MET A 97 -2.66 10.20 2.25
CA MET A 97 -2.57 9.19 1.19
C MET A 97 -2.85 7.79 1.71
N PHE A 98 -2.34 7.44 2.89
CA PHE A 98 -2.63 6.17 3.55
C PHE A 98 -4.14 5.97 3.82
N LEU A 99 -4.84 7.00 4.29
CA LEU A 99 -6.29 6.90 4.48
C LEU A 99 -7.07 6.77 3.17
N ILE A 100 -6.66 7.53 2.14
CA ILE A 100 -7.27 7.46 0.80
C ILE A 100 -7.08 6.06 0.22
N ASP A 101 -5.89 5.51 0.33
CA ASP A 101 -5.56 4.17 -0.14
C ASP A 101 -6.42 3.11 0.55
N LEU A 102 -6.52 3.16 1.88
CA LEU A 102 -7.34 2.24 2.65
C LEU A 102 -8.81 2.24 2.20
N PHE A 103 -9.41 3.43 2.03
CA PHE A 103 -10.77 3.56 1.51
C PHE A 103 -10.90 3.01 0.10
N PHE A 104 -9.91 3.29 -0.74
CA PHE A 104 -9.89 2.85 -2.13
C PHE A 104 -9.82 1.31 -2.21
N MET A 105 -8.97 0.67 -1.41
CA MET A 105 -8.85 -0.78 -1.33
C MET A 105 -10.14 -1.45 -0.85
N VAL A 106 -10.76 -0.93 0.22
CA VAL A 106 -12.06 -1.45 0.71
C VAL A 106 -13.14 -1.36 -0.36
N PHE A 107 -13.22 -0.22 -1.04
CA PHE A 107 -14.19 -0.01 -2.13
C PHE A 107 -13.94 -0.99 -3.30
N ALA A 108 -12.70 -1.14 -3.71
CA ALA A 108 -12.31 -2.04 -4.80
C ALA A 108 -12.58 -3.52 -4.43
N ALA A 109 -12.27 -3.93 -3.20
CA ALA A 109 -12.52 -5.28 -2.71
C ALA A 109 -14.02 -5.61 -2.64
N LEU A 110 -14.83 -4.68 -2.12
CA LEU A 110 -16.30 -4.84 -2.09
C LEU A 110 -16.87 -4.91 -3.52
N GLY A 111 -16.38 -4.08 -4.42
CA GLY A 111 -16.81 -4.11 -5.81
C GLY A 111 -16.44 -5.42 -6.51
N ALA A 112 -15.25 -5.97 -6.25
CA ALA A 112 -14.84 -7.27 -6.77
C ALA A 112 -15.67 -8.42 -6.18
N ALA A 113 -16.02 -8.37 -4.88
CA ALA A 113 -16.85 -9.36 -4.23
C ALA A 113 -18.29 -9.38 -4.75
N LEU A 114 -18.79 -8.23 -5.20
CA LEU A 114 -20.12 -8.07 -5.79
C LEU A 114 -20.15 -8.23 -7.31
N ALA A 115 -19.04 -8.66 -7.91
CA ALA A 115 -18.94 -8.82 -9.37
C ALA A 115 -19.94 -9.87 -9.89
N THR A 116 -20.84 -9.43 -10.74
CA THR A 116 -21.85 -10.28 -11.40
C THR A 116 -21.41 -10.75 -12.77
N ASP A 117 -20.49 -10.03 -13.40
CA ASP A 117 -19.94 -10.35 -14.71
C ASP A 117 -18.40 -10.18 -14.75
N LEU A 118 -17.80 -10.74 -15.79
CA LEU A 118 -16.36 -10.77 -15.95
C LEU A 118 -15.75 -9.37 -16.15
N VAL A 119 -16.43 -8.49 -16.89
CA VAL A 119 -15.93 -7.13 -17.15
C VAL A 119 -15.87 -6.34 -15.84
N TRP A 120 -16.91 -6.49 -15.03
CA TRP A 120 -16.96 -5.90 -13.69
C TRP A 120 -15.81 -6.39 -12.81
N LEU A 121 -15.57 -7.69 -12.81
CA LEU A 121 -14.46 -8.28 -12.06
C LEU A 121 -13.10 -7.73 -12.52
N PHE A 122 -12.86 -7.59 -13.84
CA PHE A 122 -11.64 -7.01 -14.39
C PHE A 122 -11.42 -5.57 -13.94
N ILE A 123 -12.46 -4.73 -13.95
CA ILE A 123 -12.40 -3.33 -13.52
C ILE A 123 -11.99 -3.25 -12.06
N PHE A 124 -12.65 -3.99 -11.18
CA PHE A 124 -12.33 -3.94 -9.76
C PHE A 124 -11.00 -4.59 -9.40
N ARG A 125 -10.57 -5.61 -10.13
CA ARG A 125 -9.21 -6.18 -10.01
C ARG A 125 -8.13 -5.18 -10.43
N PHE A 126 -8.37 -4.42 -11.49
CA PHE A 126 -7.48 -3.32 -11.86
C PHE A 126 -7.42 -2.25 -10.76
N LEU A 127 -8.56 -1.83 -10.22
CA LEU A 127 -8.63 -0.86 -9.14
C LEU A 127 -7.93 -1.36 -7.86
N MET A 128 -8.11 -2.63 -7.48
CA MET A 128 -7.37 -3.25 -6.38
C MET A 128 -5.86 -3.17 -6.63
N GLY A 129 -5.42 -3.46 -7.85
CA GLY A 129 -4.02 -3.32 -8.24
C GLY A 129 -3.50 -1.89 -8.05
N VAL A 130 -4.27 -0.89 -8.46
CA VAL A 130 -3.90 0.52 -8.25
C VAL A 130 -3.74 0.83 -6.76
N GLY A 131 -4.64 0.35 -5.89
CA GLY A 131 -4.52 0.48 -4.43
C GLY A 131 -3.23 -0.14 -3.90
N VAL A 132 -2.97 -1.41 -4.22
CA VAL A 132 -1.71 -2.10 -3.84
C VAL A 132 -0.48 -1.29 -4.26
N GLY A 133 -0.51 -0.71 -5.47
CA GLY A 133 0.57 0.13 -5.96
C GLY A 133 0.73 1.44 -5.17
N LEU A 134 -0.38 2.02 -4.70
CA LEU A 134 -0.38 3.23 -3.87
C LEU A 134 0.20 2.97 -2.47
N ASP A 135 -0.08 1.82 -1.87
CA ASP A 135 0.33 1.48 -0.51
C ASP A 135 1.86 1.28 -0.39
N VAL A 136 2.51 0.67 -1.37
CA VAL A 136 3.94 0.36 -1.31
C VAL A 136 4.83 1.59 -1.03
N PRO A 137 4.78 2.71 -1.78
CA PRO A 137 5.59 3.88 -1.49
C PRO A 137 5.21 4.55 -0.16
N VAL A 138 3.95 4.49 0.24
CA VAL A 138 3.48 5.03 1.53
C VAL A 138 4.04 4.21 2.68
N ALA A 139 3.90 2.88 2.65
CA ALA A 139 4.39 1.98 3.68
C ALA A 139 5.92 2.04 3.83
N LEU A 140 6.67 2.02 2.72
CA LEU A 140 8.13 2.16 2.74
C LEU A 140 8.58 3.49 3.32
N SER A 141 7.87 4.57 3.00
CA SER A 141 8.14 5.89 3.56
C SER A 141 7.93 5.94 5.07
N PHE A 142 6.87 5.31 5.58
CA PHE A 142 6.64 5.19 7.02
C PHE A 142 7.73 4.36 7.71
N ILE A 143 8.09 3.22 7.16
CA ILE A 143 9.13 2.36 7.72
C ILE A 143 10.46 3.10 7.76
N ALA A 144 10.85 3.79 6.68
CA ALA A 144 12.10 4.54 6.62
C ALA A 144 12.16 5.69 7.63
N GLU A 145 11.03 6.39 7.87
CA GLU A 145 10.97 7.53 8.80
C GLU A 145 11.06 7.10 10.26
N PHE A 146 10.48 5.94 10.59
CA PHE A 146 10.43 5.44 11.97
C PHE A 146 11.46 4.36 12.28
N SER A 147 12.28 3.96 11.32
CA SER A 147 13.38 3.02 11.53
C SER A 147 14.61 3.77 12.05
N ASN A 148 15.18 3.30 13.16
CA ASN A 148 16.45 3.84 13.68
C ASN A 148 17.58 3.47 12.72
N LEU A 149 18.31 4.47 12.27
CA LEU A 149 19.57 4.27 11.57
C LEU A 149 20.62 3.79 12.57
N LYS A 150 20.98 2.50 12.52
CA LYS A 150 22.15 1.97 13.20
C LYS A 150 23.42 2.24 12.40
#